data_ef64b4c5cb4975685c45278ec35ecd16
#
_entry.id   ef64b4c5cb4975685c45278ec35ecd16
#
_cell.length_a   1.000
_cell.length_b   1.000
_cell.length_c   1.000
_cell.angle_alpha   90.00
_cell.angle_beta   90.00
_cell.angle_gamma   90.00
#
_symmetry.space_group_name_H-M   'P 1'
#
loop_
_entity.id
_entity.type
_entity.pdbx_description
1 polymer ?
#
loop_
_entity_poly.entity_id
_entity_poly.type
_entity_poly.pdbx_seq_one_letter_code
_entity_poly.pdbx_strand_id
1 'polypeptide(L)'
;MLPGSWEGTIFTGPGRQVMLRGNMHKTIILASASPRRKELLKLTRLKFRVDASNYEENLNLKLKPHKLARFLSKQKAKTIAGKYKNAVIIAADTFIVLKNRLLGKPHTDAEAKKMLKTLNGRPHSVITGFTILDTGSNKTISGSVETKVYLKKLSSKEIDAYVMTKEPLDKAGAYAIQGLGSVIIKKIEGDYCNVIGLPLSALAESLKKFGIPVL
;
A
#
# COMPACT_ATOMS: atom_id res chain seq x y z
N MET A 1 -34.28 -17.75 1.96
CA MET A 1 -33.98 -18.06 3.37
C MET A 1 -32.67 -17.39 3.74
N LEU A 2 -32.70 -16.37 4.56
CA LEU A 2 -31.54 -15.67 5.11
C LEU A 2 -31.10 -16.40 6.38
N PRO A 3 -29.80 -16.65 6.64
CA PRO A 3 -29.38 -17.25 7.89
C PRO A 3 -29.45 -16.21 9.02
N GLY A 4 -30.18 -16.60 10.06
CA GLY A 4 -30.52 -15.80 11.21
C GLY A 4 -29.32 -15.35 12.05
N SER A 5 -29.51 -14.21 12.67
CA SER A 5 -28.69 -13.65 13.74
C SER A 5 -28.84 -14.54 14.99
N TRP A 6 -27.73 -15.09 15.48
CA TRP A 6 -27.70 -15.71 16.82
C TRP A 6 -27.50 -14.62 17.86
N GLU A 7 -28.52 -14.32 18.62
CA GLU A 7 -28.40 -13.58 19.88
C GLU A 7 -28.17 -14.59 21.00
N GLY A 8 -26.93 -14.70 21.46
CA GLY A 8 -26.57 -15.54 22.60
C GLY A 8 -26.56 -14.72 23.87
N THR A 9 -27.52 -14.95 24.77
CA THR A 9 -27.53 -14.38 26.12
C THR A 9 -26.93 -15.42 27.07
N ILE A 10 -25.82 -15.09 27.74
CA ILE A 10 -25.27 -15.90 28.84
C ILE A 10 -25.64 -15.25 30.17
N PHE A 11 -26.29 -15.98 31.06
CA PHE A 11 -26.59 -15.54 32.41
C PHE A 11 -25.41 -15.83 33.34
N THR A 12 -24.77 -14.79 33.88
CA THR A 12 -23.76 -14.93 34.95
C THR A 12 -24.22 -14.19 36.19
N GLY A 13 -24.92 -14.90 37.10
CA GLY A 13 -25.31 -14.39 38.42
C GLY A 13 -26.40 -13.32 38.43
N PRO A 14 -26.97 -13.00 39.62
CA PRO A 14 -28.11 -12.11 39.70
C PRO A 14 -27.78 -10.67 39.35
N GLY A 15 -28.32 -10.19 38.23
CA GLY A 15 -28.49 -8.76 37.96
C GLY A 15 -27.61 -8.12 36.94
N ARG A 16 -26.74 -8.81 36.17
CA ARG A 16 -25.96 -8.15 35.12
C ARG A 16 -26.15 -8.84 33.76
N GLN A 17 -26.96 -8.23 32.91
CA GLN A 17 -27.01 -8.57 31.46
C GLN A 17 -25.79 -8.00 30.77
N VAL A 18 -24.83 -8.85 30.40
CA VAL A 18 -23.74 -8.46 29.48
C VAL A 18 -24.22 -8.80 28.07
N MET A 19 -24.68 -7.81 27.36
CA MET A 19 -24.87 -7.94 25.92
C MET A 19 -23.51 -8.14 25.27
N LEU A 20 -23.19 -9.37 24.88
CA LEU A 20 -22.10 -9.64 23.94
C LEU A 20 -22.51 -9.02 22.61
N ARG A 21 -22.06 -7.79 22.33
CA ARG A 21 -22.13 -7.24 20.97
C ARG A 21 -21.34 -8.19 20.08
N GLY A 22 -22.06 -9.00 19.31
CA GLY A 22 -21.47 -9.88 18.31
C GLY A 22 -20.48 -9.05 17.49
N ASN A 23 -19.23 -9.49 17.46
CA ASN A 23 -18.22 -8.92 16.57
C ASN A 23 -18.70 -9.15 15.13
N MET A 24 -19.48 -8.21 14.58
CA MET A 24 -19.79 -8.20 13.15
C MET A 24 -18.45 -8.05 12.44
N HIS A 25 -17.91 -9.15 11.91
CA HIS A 25 -16.68 -9.15 11.15
C HIS A 25 -16.80 -8.16 9.99
N LYS A 26 -16.16 -7.00 10.14
CA LYS A 26 -16.13 -5.99 9.08
C LYS A 26 -15.44 -6.54 7.86
N THR A 27 -16.03 -6.34 6.70
CA THR A 27 -15.38 -6.70 5.43
C THR A 27 -14.13 -5.85 5.25
N ILE A 28 -12.99 -6.49 4.97
CA ILE A 28 -11.75 -5.75 4.64
C ILE A 28 -11.70 -5.57 3.12
N ILE A 29 -11.44 -4.34 2.68
CA ILE A 29 -11.35 -3.96 1.27
C ILE A 29 -9.96 -3.41 0.99
N LEU A 30 -9.25 -3.99 0.01
CA LEU A 30 -8.02 -3.41 -0.54
C LEU A 30 -8.38 -2.48 -1.70
N ALA A 31 -8.20 -1.18 -1.49
CA ALA A 31 -8.45 -0.13 -2.48
C ALA A 31 -7.28 0.03 -3.46
N SER A 32 -6.92 -1.03 -4.16
CA SER A 32 -5.76 -1.01 -5.06
C SER A 32 -5.86 -2.05 -6.18
N ALA A 33 -5.57 -1.64 -7.41
CA ALA A 33 -5.43 -2.55 -8.56
C ALA A 33 -4.06 -3.25 -8.59
N SER A 34 -3.11 -2.89 -7.73
CA SER A 34 -1.75 -3.45 -7.74
C SER A 34 -1.75 -4.93 -7.35
N PRO A 35 -1.34 -5.84 -8.23
CA PRO A 35 -1.22 -7.27 -7.90
C PRO A 35 -0.21 -7.49 -6.77
N ARG A 36 0.86 -6.72 -6.70
CA ARG A 36 1.88 -6.81 -5.66
C ARG A 36 1.34 -6.49 -4.26
N ARG A 37 0.51 -5.44 -4.14
CA ARG A 37 -0.17 -5.12 -2.86
C ARG A 37 -1.14 -6.19 -2.44
N LYS A 38 -1.85 -6.78 -3.41
CA LYS A 38 -2.73 -7.92 -3.16
C LYS A 38 -1.95 -9.12 -2.60
N GLU A 39 -0.82 -9.47 -3.23
CA GLU A 39 0.02 -10.58 -2.76
C GLU A 39 0.63 -10.28 -1.37
N LEU A 40 1.10 -9.07 -1.12
CA LEU A 40 1.56 -8.67 0.21
C LEU A 40 0.46 -8.81 1.27
N LEU A 41 -0.74 -8.30 1.00
CA LEU A 41 -1.83 -8.37 1.97
C LEU A 41 -2.28 -9.82 2.24
N LYS A 42 -2.20 -10.73 1.27
CA LYS A 42 -2.44 -12.16 1.49
C LYS A 42 -1.53 -12.79 2.55
N LEU A 43 -0.29 -12.30 2.68
CA LEU A 43 0.66 -12.80 3.69
C LEU A 43 0.15 -12.59 5.13
N THR A 44 -0.74 -11.63 5.34
CA THR A 44 -1.38 -11.40 6.64
C THR A 44 -2.45 -12.43 6.98
N ARG A 45 -2.84 -13.30 6.03
CA ARG A 45 -3.93 -14.27 6.13
C ARG A 45 -5.31 -13.65 6.41
N LEU A 46 -5.45 -12.34 6.37
CA LEU A 46 -6.73 -11.67 6.48
C LEU A 46 -7.60 -11.98 5.25
N LYS A 47 -8.88 -12.21 5.48
CA LYS A 47 -9.85 -12.33 4.39
C LYS A 47 -10.21 -10.92 3.91
N PHE A 48 -9.97 -10.61 2.64
CA PHE A 48 -10.27 -9.30 2.06
C PHE A 48 -10.81 -9.43 0.64
N ARG A 49 -11.47 -8.36 0.18
CA ARG A 49 -11.87 -8.16 -1.22
C ARG A 49 -11.03 -7.05 -1.84
N VAL A 50 -10.93 -7.04 -3.16
CA VAL A 50 -10.27 -5.97 -3.91
C VAL A 50 -11.36 -5.14 -4.59
N ASP A 51 -11.34 -3.82 -4.35
CA ASP A 51 -12.11 -2.82 -5.10
C ASP A 51 -11.16 -1.64 -5.38
N ALA A 52 -10.64 -1.60 -6.61
CA ALA A 52 -9.62 -0.63 -6.98
C ALA A 52 -10.18 0.80 -6.98
N SER A 53 -9.43 1.72 -6.37
CA SER A 53 -9.72 3.15 -6.46
C SER A 53 -9.36 3.65 -7.86
N ASN A 54 -10.23 4.46 -8.44
CA ASN A 54 -10.00 5.21 -9.68
C ASN A 54 -9.50 6.66 -9.42
N TYR A 55 -8.99 6.92 -8.22
CA TYR A 55 -8.44 8.24 -7.88
C TYR A 55 -7.19 8.54 -8.72
N GLU A 56 -7.21 9.64 -9.45
CA GLU A 56 -6.06 10.14 -10.22
C GLU A 56 -5.03 10.79 -9.31
N GLU A 57 -3.81 10.26 -9.35
CA GLU A 57 -2.71 10.70 -8.50
C GLU A 57 -2.11 12.01 -9.02
N ASN A 58 -2.13 13.07 -8.20
CA ASN A 58 -1.43 14.31 -8.49
C ASN A 58 -0.15 14.41 -7.63
N LEU A 59 0.99 14.10 -8.22
CA LEU A 59 2.30 14.21 -7.56
C LEU A 59 2.84 15.65 -7.48
N ASN A 60 2.20 16.61 -8.17
CA ASN A 60 2.64 18.01 -8.22
C ASN A 60 2.13 18.85 -7.04
N LEU A 61 1.40 18.24 -6.11
CA LEU A 61 0.95 18.92 -4.90
C LEU A 61 2.16 19.37 -4.07
N LYS A 62 2.15 20.64 -3.63
CA LYS A 62 3.21 21.24 -2.81
C LYS A 62 3.20 20.69 -1.37
N LEU A 63 3.36 19.38 -1.22
CA LEU A 63 3.42 18.68 0.06
C LEU A 63 4.79 18.01 0.24
N LYS A 64 5.28 17.96 1.49
CA LYS A 64 6.46 17.15 1.80
C LYS A 64 6.17 15.67 1.45
N PRO A 65 7.15 14.87 0.99
CA PRO A 65 6.91 13.51 0.46
C PRO A 65 6.06 12.61 1.38
N HIS A 66 6.39 12.53 2.66
CA HIS A 66 5.58 11.73 3.61
C HIS A 66 4.14 12.22 3.76
N LYS A 67 3.91 13.55 3.73
CA LYS A 67 2.55 14.11 3.77
C LYS A 67 1.80 13.79 2.49
N LEU A 68 2.48 13.86 1.34
CA LEU A 68 1.90 13.52 0.04
C LEU A 68 1.48 12.04 -0.02
N ALA A 69 2.36 11.11 0.38
CA ALA A 69 2.06 9.69 0.38
C ALA A 69 0.81 9.36 1.23
N ARG A 70 0.74 9.93 2.44
CA ARG A 70 -0.46 9.78 3.30
C ARG A 70 -1.70 10.42 2.69
N PHE A 71 -1.57 11.57 2.06
CA PHE A 71 -2.68 12.26 1.40
C PHE A 71 -3.23 11.40 0.26
N LEU A 72 -2.37 10.94 -0.66
CA LEU A 72 -2.78 10.14 -1.82
C LEU A 72 -3.44 8.83 -1.39
N SER A 73 -2.85 8.11 -0.43
CA SER A 73 -3.47 6.89 0.11
C SER A 73 -4.84 7.17 0.75
N LYS A 74 -4.98 8.30 1.46
CA LYS A 74 -6.26 8.71 2.07
C LYS A 74 -7.32 9.03 1.02
N GLN A 75 -6.96 9.72 -0.07
CA GLN A 75 -7.90 9.99 -1.16
C GLN A 75 -8.37 8.70 -1.83
N LYS A 76 -7.45 7.76 -2.10
CA LYS A 76 -7.81 6.43 -2.63
C LYS A 76 -8.78 5.67 -1.73
N ALA A 77 -8.59 5.70 -0.41
CA ALA A 77 -9.53 5.09 0.53
C ALA A 77 -10.90 5.76 0.48
N LYS A 78 -10.93 7.11 0.48
CA LYS A 78 -12.18 7.89 0.44
C LYS A 78 -13.00 7.66 -0.83
N THR A 79 -12.35 7.49 -1.99
CA THR A 79 -13.02 7.32 -3.29
C THR A 79 -13.97 6.11 -3.29
N ILE A 80 -13.65 5.04 -2.57
CA ILE A 80 -14.50 3.86 -2.50
C ILE A 80 -15.29 3.75 -1.19
N ALA A 81 -15.01 4.58 -0.19
CA ALA A 81 -15.65 4.50 1.12
C ALA A 81 -17.18 4.58 1.05
N GLY A 82 -17.71 5.42 0.17
CA GLY A 82 -19.16 5.59 -0.01
C GLY A 82 -19.91 4.34 -0.50
N LYS A 83 -19.19 3.36 -1.06
CA LYS A 83 -19.77 2.09 -1.52
C LYS A 83 -20.06 1.10 -0.37
N TYR A 84 -19.51 1.33 0.82
CA TYR A 84 -19.51 0.37 1.93
C TYR A 84 -20.01 1.00 3.23
N LYS A 85 -21.04 0.42 3.85
CA LYS A 85 -21.58 0.91 5.13
C LYS A 85 -20.84 0.39 6.36
N ASN A 86 -20.23 -0.81 6.27
CA ASN A 86 -19.54 -1.47 7.39
C ASN A 86 -18.30 -2.25 6.88
N ALA A 87 -17.25 -1.53 6.54
CA ALA A 87 -16.03 -2.10 6.02
C ALA A 87 -14.78 -1.38 6.55
N VAL A 88 -13.65 -2.07 6.53
CA VAL A 88 -12.32 -1.49 6.75
C VAL A 88 -11.59 -1.43 5.41
N ILE A 89 -11.34 -0.23 4.93
CA ILE A 89 -10.69 0.03 3.64
C ILE A 89 -9.21 0.24 3.88
N ILE A 90 -8.38 -0.51 3.16
CA ILE A 90 -6.92 -0.38 3.14
C ILE A 90 -6.52 0.18 1.78
N ALA A 91 -5.86 1.33 1.77
CA ALA A 91 -5.31 1.94 0.56
C ALA A 91 -3.84 2.27 0.75
N ALA A 92 -3.08 2.28 -0.33
CA ALA A 92 -1.68 2.67 -0.31
C ALA A 92 -1.28 3.42 -1.59
N ASP A 93 -0.26 4.24 -1.47
CA ASP A 93 0.38 4.92 -2.59
C ASP A 93 1.90 4.92 -2.44
N THR A 94 2.63 4.74 -3.55
CA THR A 94 4.08 4.56 -3.55
C THR A 94 4.73 5.36 -4.67
N PHE A 95 5.76 6.11 -4.32
CA PHE A 95 6.60 6.82 -5.28
C PHE A 95 8.04 6.87 -4.79
N ILE A 96 8.94 7.27 -5.70
CA ILE A 96 10.36 7.43 -5.43
C ILE A 96 10.70 8.91 -5.24
N VAL A 97 11.65 9.17 -4.34
CA VAL A 97 12.21 10.49 -4.08
C VAL A 97 13.72 10.47 -4.33
N LEU A 98 14.17 11.25 -5.29
CA LEU A 98 15.60 11.50 -5.53
C LEU A 98 15.87 13.00 -5.47
N LYS A 99 16.69 13.48 -4.52
CA LYS A 99 17.05 14.90 -4.39
C LYS A 99 15.82 15.83 -4.51
N ASN A 100 14.79 15.58 -3.72
CA ASN A 100 13.51 16.32 -3.71
C ASN A 100 12.65 16.22 -4.98
N ARG A 101 13.03 15.39 -5.96
CA ARG A 101 12.20 15.10 -7.13
C ARG A 101 11.40 13.82 -6.88
N LEU A 102 10.12 13.87 -7.19
CA LEU A 102 9.22 12.73 -7.13
C LEU A 102 9.25 12.01 -8.49
N LEU A 103 9.36 10.68 -8.44
CA LEU A 103 9.29 9.84 -9.63
C LEU A 103 8.14 8.85 -9.43
N GLY A 104 7.13 8.98 -10.29
CA GLY A 104 6.02 8.03 -10.39
C GLY A 104 6.36 6.85 -11.31
N LYS A 105 5.33 6.33 -11.99
CA LYS A 105 5.48 5.26 -12.98
C LYS A 105 5.79 5.86 -14.35
N PRO A 106 6.66 5.22 -15.16
CA PRO A 106 6.81 5.59 -16.56
C PRO A 106 5.62 5.05 -17.38
N HIS A 107 5.25 5.79 -18.43
CA HIS A 107 4.20 5.39 -19.38
C HIS A 107 4.79 4.85 -20.69
N THR A 108 6.08 5.12 -20.95
CA THR A 108 6.78 4.72 -22.16
C THR A 108 8.17 4.16 -21.85
N ASP A 109 8.73 3.39 -22.79
CA ASP A 109 10.11 2.89 -22.70
C ASP A 109 11.12 4.04 -22.57
N ALA A 110 10.90 5.14 -23.29
CA ALA A 110 11.77 6.31 -23.22
C ALA A 110 11.77 6.95 -21.82
N GLU A 111 10.60 7.06 -21.20
CA GLU A 111 10.49 7.54 -19.81
C GLU A 111 11.14 6.56 -18.83
N ALA A 112 10.92 5.24 -18.97
CA ALA A 112 11.56 4.23 -18.15
C ALA A 112 13.08 4.30 -18.24
N LYS A 113 13.64 4.40 -19.45
CA LYS A 113 15.07 4.58 -19.70
C LYS A 113 15.62 5.86 -19.06
N LYS A 114 14.90 6.99 -19.18
CA LYS A 114 15.27 8.27 -18.55
C LYS A 114 15.27 8.17 -17.03
N MET A 115 14.26 7.53 -16.43
CA MET A 115 14.18 7.32 -14.98
C MET A 115 15.32 6.45 -14.48
N LEU A 116 15.59 5.32 -15.12
CA LEU A 116 16.69 4.42 -14.76
C LEU A 116 18.05 5.11 -14.86
N LYS A 117 18.32 5.87 -15.94
CA LYS A 117 19.54 6.70 -16.06
C LYS A 117 19.66 7.72 -14.92
N THR A 118 18.54 8.30 -14.50
CA THR A 118 18.51 9.28 -13.40
C THR A 118 18.83 8.64 -12.05
N LEU A 119 18.36 7.41 -11.81
CA LEU A 119 18.56 6.65 -10.56
C LEU A 119 19.88 5.87 -10.55
N ASN A 120 20.51 5.66 -11.70
CA ASN A 120 21.65 4.79 -11.91
C ASN A 120 22.80 5.05 -10.93
N GLY A 121 23.17 4.04 -10.14
CA GLY A 121 24.24 4.11 -9.15
C GLY A 121 24.01 5.11 -8.01
N ARG A 122 22.78 5.63 -7.84
CA ARG A 122 22.45 6.64 -6.82
C ARG A 122 21.51 6.07 -5.76
N PRO A 123 21.74 6.37 -4.47
CA PRO A 123 20.76 6.10 -3.42
C PRO A 123 19.53 7.00 -3.61
N HIS A 124 18.37 6.42 -3.38
CA HIS A 124 17.10 7.14 -3.42
C HIS A 124 16.13 6.54 -2.41
N SER A 125 15.07 7.26 -2.09
CA SER A 125 14.05 6.82 -1.14
C SER A 125 12.82 6.31 -1.87
N VAL A 126 12.29 5.16 -1.42
CA VAL A 126 10.95 4.68 -1.75
C VAL A 126 10.04 5.00 -0.57
N ILE A 127 9.01 5.81 -0.81
CA ILE A 127 8.04 6.19 0.22
C ILE A 127 6.68 5.61 -0.14
N THR A 128 6.15 4.80 0.78
CA THR A 128 4.76 4.31 0.69
C THR A 128 3.94 4.93 1.81
N GLY A 129 2.87 5.61 1.43
CA GLY A 129 1.80 6.00 2.32
C GLY A 129 0.72 4.91 2.35
N PHE A 130 0.15 4.66 3.51
CA PHE A 130 -1.01 3.80 3.64
C PHE A 130 -2.10 4.47 4.49
N THR A 131 -3.33 4.08 4.25
CA THR A 131 -4.50 4.55 5.01
C THR A 131 -5.42 3.38 5.30
N ILE A 132 -5.89 3.32 6.54
CA ILE A 132 -6.96 2.44 7.00
C ILE A 132 -8.14 3.32 7.35
N LEU A 133 -9.30 3.07 6.73
CA LEU A 133 -10.53 3.81 6.95
C LEU A 133 -11.65 2.84 7.30
N ASP A 134 -12.27 3.02 8.44
CA ASP A 134 -13.44 2.27 8.89
C ASP A 134 -14.71 3.06 8.54
N THR A 135 -15.51 2.55 7.62
CA THR A 135 -16.72 3.24 7.14
C THR A 135 -17.86 3.24 8.18
N GLY A 136 -17.85 2.32 9.13
CA GLY A 136 -18.88 2.26 10.18
C GLY A 136 -18.65 3.30 11.28
N SER A 137 -17.39 3.56 11.66
CA SER A 137 -17.02 4.51 12.71
C SER A 137 -16.40 5.81 12.19
N ASN A 138 -16.15 5.93 10.88
CA ASN A 138 -15.37 7.00 10.24
C ASN A 138 -13.94 7.17 10.78
N LYS A 139 -13.46 6.21 11.59
CA LYS A 139 -12.09 6.21 12.10
C LYS A 139 -11.12 6.05 10.95
N THR A 140 -10.13 6.92 10.88
CA THR A 140 -9.11 6.91 9.83
C THR A 140 -7.72 7.01 10.44
N ILE A 141 -6.82 6.13 10.03
CA ILE A 141 -5.40 6.18 10.37
C ILE A 141 -4.61 6.18 9.07
N SER A 142 -3.67 7.12 8.93
CA SER A 142 -2.74 7.17 7.80
C SER A 142 -1.31 7.19 8.30
N GLY A 143 -0.49 6.31 7.75
CA GLY A 143 0.95 6.21 8.02
C GLY A 143 1.76 6.33 6.74
N SER A 144 3.08 6.48 6.88
CA SER A 144 4.02 6.42 5.76
C SER A 144 5.36 5.85 6.21
N VAL A 145 5.94 5.01 5.37
CA VAL A 145 7.24 4.37 5.59
C VAL A 145 8.18 4.76 4.47
N GLU A 146 9.45 4.94 4.80
CA GLU A 146 10.53 5.23 3.87
C GLU A 146 11.57 4.13 3.93
N THR A 147 12.07 3.71 2.77
CA THR A 147 13.17 2.76 2.61
C THR A 147 14.15 3.31 1.61
N LYS A 148 15.44 3.33 1.95
CA LYS A 148 16.50 3.68 1.01
C LYS A 148 16.85 2.49 0.13
N VAL A 149 16.93 2.74 -1.17
CA VAL A 149 17.31 1.75 -2.18
C VAL A 149 18.58 2.23 -2.88
N TYR A 150 19.51 1.31 -3.09
CA TYR A 150 20.79 1.54 -3.75
C TYR A 150 20.85 0.68 -5.02
N LEU A 151 20.81 1.33 -6.18
CA LEU A 151 21.01 0.62 -7.44
C LEU A 151 22.51 0.39 -7.72
N LYS A 152 22.80 -0.69 -8.42
CA LYS A 152 24.11 -0.89 -9.06
C LYS A 152 24.32 0.19 -10.11
N LYS A 153 25.57 0.43 -10.49
CA LYS A 153 25.88 1.25 -11.68
C LYS A 153 25.74 0.36 -12.92
N LEU A 154 24.76 0.66 -13.75
CA LEU A 154 24.44 -0.07 -14.98
C LEU A 154 25.03 0.64 -16.19
N SER A 155 25.46 -0.12 -17.19
CA SER A 155 25.76 0.38 -18.52
C SER A 155 24.46 0.73 -19.28
N SER A 156 24.59 1.50 -20.37
CA SER A 156 23.44 1.81 -21.23
C SER A 156 22.80 0.54 -21.82
N LYS A 157 23.63 -0.48 -22.16
CA LYS A 157 23.14 -1.77 -22.70
C LYS A 157 22.29 -2.52 -21.68
N GLU A 158 22.70 -2.55 -20.40
CA GLU A 158 21.92 -3.20 -19.32
C GLU A 158 20.61 -2.46 -19.07
N ILE A 159 20.61 -1.12 -19.09
CA ILE A 159 19.37 -0.33 -18.96
C ILE A 159 18.43 -0.65 -20.11
N ASP A 160 18.94 -0.68 -21.36
CA ASP A 160 18.14 -0.98 -22.54
C ASP A 160 17.57 -2.40 -22.48
N ALA A 161 18.38 -3.38 -22.12
CA ALA A 161 17.94 -4.78 -21.94
C ALA A 161 16.82 -4.89 -20.90
N TYR A 162 16.94 -4.20 -19.76
CA TYR A 162 15.92 -4.22 -18.73
C TYR A 162 14.61 -3.54 -19.18
N VAL A 163 14.71 -2.41 -19.91
CA VAL A 163 13.51 -1.74 -20.44
C VAL A 163 12.79 -2.59 -21.48
N MET A 164 13.53 -3.34 -22.32
CA MET A 164 12.94 -4.25 -23.32
C MET A 164 12.09 -5.36 -22.70
N THR A 165 12.33 -5.75 -21.45
CA THR A 165 11.49 -6.73 -20.73
C THR A 165 10.08 -6.22 -20.43
N LYS A 166 9.81 -4.93 -20.58
CA LYS A 166 8.58 -4.24 -20.20
C LYS A 166 8.26 -4.26 -18.71
N GLU A 167 9.05 -4.94 -17.88
CA GLU A 167 8.88 -4.96 -16.43
C GLU A 167 8.86 -3.55 -15.80
N PRO A 168 9.64 -2.56 -16.27
CA PRO A 168 9.67 -1.21 -15.72
C PRO A 168 8.37 -0.43 -15.77
N LEU A 169 7.50 -0.67 -16.76
CA LEU A 169 6.44 0.25 -17.15
C LEU A 169 5.33 0.49 -16.11
N ASP A 170 5.10 -0.45 -15.21
CA ASP A 170 4.09 -0.32 -14.14
C ASP A 170 4.71 -0.08 -12.75
N LYS A 171 5.96 0.32 -12.69
CA LYS A 171 6.74 0.47 -11.46
C LYS A 171 7.15 1.92 -11.21
N ALA A 172 6.97 2.40 -9.97
CA ALA A 172 7.52 3.69 -9.56
C ALA A 172 9.04 3.71 -9.75
N GLY A 173 9.56 4.72 -10.46
CA GLY A 173 10.99 4.84 -10.77
C GLY A 173 11.52 3.85 -11.80
N ALA A 174 10.64 3.14 -12.50
CA ALA A 174 10.97 2.23 -13.59
C ALA A 174 11.78 0.99 -13.17
N TYR A 175 11.64 0.48 -11.93
CA TYR A 175 12.23 -0.78 -11.51
C TYR A 175 11.40 -1.49 -10.44
N ALA A 176 11.64 -2.79 -10.27
CA ALA A 176 11.05 -3.59 -9.19
C ALA A 176 12.11 -4.21 -8.29
N ILE A 177 11.79 -4.42 -7.01
CA ILE A 177 12.64 -5.22 -6.10
C ILE A 177 12.39 -6.72 -6.30
N GLN A 178 11.30 -7.09 -6.95
CA GLN A 178 10.94 -8.46 -7.34
C GLN A 178 11.18 -8.64 -8.84
N GLY A 179 11.32 -9.89 -9.30
CA GLY A 179 11.57 -10.18 -10.71
C GLY A 179 12.99 -9.80 -11.15
N LEU A 180 13.17 -9.45 -12.41
CA LEU A 180 14.46 -9.10 -13.00
C LEU A 180 15.07 -7.85 -12.37
N GLY A 181 14.25 -6.90 -11.94
CA GLY A 181 14.75 -5.70 -11.25
C GLY A 181 15.52 -5.99 -9.98
N SER A 182 15.35 -7.16 -9.35
CA SER A 182 16.16 -7.57 -8.19
C SER A 182 17.65 -7.63 -8.50
N VAL A 183 18.02 -7.93 -9.75
CA VAL A 183 19.43 -8.06 -10.18
C VAL A 183 20.16 -6.71 -10.19
N ILE A 184 19.43 -5.61 -10.40
CA ILE A 184 19.98 -4.26 -10.46
C ILE A 184 20.04 -3.55 -9.12
N ILE A 185 19.44 -4.12 -8.06
CA ILE A 185 19.50 -3.57 -6.71
C ILE A 185 20.75 -4.09 -6.00
N LYS A 186 21.52 -3.18 -5.41
CA LYS A 186 22.72 -3.51 -4.60
C LYS A 186 22.34 -3.82 -3.16
N LYS A 187 21.50 -3.01 -2.55
CA LYS A 187 20.99 -3.16 -1.17
C LYS A 187 19.79 -2.27 -0.91
N ILE A 188 19.09 -2.54 0.17
CA ILE A 188 18.09 -1.66 0.76
C ILE A 188 18.40 -1.41 2.23
N GLU A 189 17.95 -0.28 2.77
CA GLU A 189 17.97 0.05 4.20
C GLU A 189 16.55 0.45 4.61
N GLY A 190 15.89 -0.42 5.37
CA GLY A 190 14.50 -0.27 5.81
C GLY A 190 13.61 -1.46 5.47
N ASP A 191 12.33 -1.22 5.23
CA ASP A 191 11.29 -2.23 5.05
C ASP A 191 11.20 -2.69 3.59
N TYR A 192 11.39 -4.00 3.37
CA TYR A 192 11.27 -4.65 2.06
C TYR A 192 9.85 -4.56 1.49
N CYS A 193 8.83 -4.80 2.32
CA CYS A 193 7.43 -4.74 1.91
C CYS A 193 7.02 -3.32 1.52
N ASN A 194 7.63 -2.30 2.15
CA ASN A 194 7.48 -0.90 1.76
C ASN A 194 7.94 -0.66 0.32
N VAL A 195 9.09 -1.22 -0.08
CA VAL A 195 9.60 -1.06 -1.47
C VAL A 195 8.67 -1.72 -2.49
N ILE A 196 8.05 -2.86 -2.15
CA ILE A 196 7.06 -3.51 -3.00
C ILE A 196 5.77 -2.67 -3.11
N GLY A 197 5.41 -1.91 -2.05
CA GLY A 197 4.32 -0.95 -2.08
C GLY A 197 3.24 -1.10 -1.01
N LEU A 198 3.47 -1.90 0.05
CA LEU A 198 2.59 -2.00 1.22
C LEU A 198 3.40 -2.39 2.46
N PRO A 199 3.73 -1.46 3.37
CA PRO A 199 4.57 -1.73 4.55
C PRO A 199 3.79 -2.55 5.59
N LEU A 200 3.89 -3.88 5.50
CA LEU A 200 3.04 -4.80 6.28
C LEU A 200 3.21 -4.65 7.79
N SER A 201 4.42 -4.42 8.27
CA SER A 201 4.67 -4.25 9.71
C SER A 201 3.91 -3.04 10.27
N ALA A 202 4.07 -1.86 9.64
CA ALA A 202 3.38 -0.64 10.05
C ALA A 202 1.85 -0.73 9.84
N LEU A 203 1.42 -1.43 8.80
CA LEU A 203 0.01 -1.70 8.54
C LEU A 203 -0.60 -2.58 9.63
N ALA A 204 0.06 -3.67 10.01
CA ALA A 204 -0.41 -4.61 11.05
C ALA A 204 -0.56 -3.91 12.41
N GLU A 205 0.43 -3.11 12.82
CA GLU A 205 0.33 -2.30 14.04
C GLU A 205 -0.82 -1.30 14.01
N SER A 206 -1.09 -0.75 12.83
CA SER A 206 -2.22 0.17 12.66
C SER A 206 -3.57 -0.56 12.66
N LEU A 207 -3.66 -1.78 12.12
CA LEU A 207 -4.88 -2.60 12.11
C LEU A 207 -5.32 -3.03 13.52
N LYS A 208 -4.38 -3.25 14.44
CA LYS A 208 -4.69 -3.50 15.88
C LYS A 208 -5.60 -2.42 16.46
N LYS A 209 -5.42 -1.15 16.06
CA LYS A 209 -6.24 -0.02 16.53
C LYS A 209 -7.68 -0.06 15.99
N PHE A 210 -7.97 -0.94 15.04
CA PHE A 210 -9.32 -1.20 14.52
C PHE A 210 -9.87 -2.54 15.02
N GLY A 211 -9.19 -3.20 15.97
CA GLY A 211 -9.58 -4.52 16.48
C GLY A 211 -9.32 -5.65 15.48
N ILE A 212 -8.39 -5.47 14.55
CA ILE A 212 -8.01 -6.46 13.52
C ILE A 212 -6.55 -6.86 13.77
N PRO A 213 -6.28 -7.83 14.65
CA PRO A 213 -4.94 -8.36 14.84
C PRO A 213 -4.53 -9.19 13.62
N VAL A 214 -3.25 -9.13 13.26
CA VAL A 214 -2.65 -9.96 12.21
C VAL A 214 -1.95 -11.18 12.84
N LEU A 215 -1.44 -11.01 14.05
CA LEU A 215 -0.78 -12.02 14.90
C LEU A 215 -1.42 -12.01 16.29
#